data_80588e1d9198cfb907ce3b1fc7954b88
#
_entry.id   80588e1d9198cfb907ce3b1fc7954b88
#
_cell.length_a   1.000
_cell.length_b   1.000
_cell.length_c   1.000
_cell.angle_alpha   90.00
_cell.angle_beta   90.00
_cell.angle_gamma   90.00
#
_symmetry.space_group_name_H-M   'P 1'
#
loop_
_entity.id
_entity.type
_entity.pdbx_description
1 polymer ?
#
loop_
_entity_poly.entity_id
_entity_poly.type
_entity_poly.pdbx_seq_one_letter_code
_entity_poly.pdbx_strand_id
1 'polypeptide(L)'
;DAHQAELALDYAQTRKNPVYIRLNRNAMPDIDTDRDEFMAGKAIKMREGKDITIAANGITASYAMKAAEELSKEGIEAEVFSVPFVKPLDAETLFASAERTGRLLTVEEHLLAGGFASALGEVAFTRGLKAKVASIGFDDKFGETGPYIDLLAKYGISSENIIEKAKALIK
;
A
#
# COMPACT_ATOMS: atom_id res chain seq x y z
N ASP A 1 -9.62 -5.37 -0.87
CA ASP A 1 -10.48 -6.30 -1.62
C ASP A 1 -11.94 -6.18 -1.21
N ALA A 2 -12.82 -7.05 -1.75
CA ALA A 2 -14.25 -7.02 -1.47
C ALA A 2 -14.54 -7.29 0.01
N HIS A 3 -13.85 -8.24 0.62
CA HIS A 3 -14.02 -8.57 2.03
C HIS A 3 -13.60 -7.41 2.94
N GLN A 4 -12.47 -6.77 2.67
CA GLN A 4 -12.06 -5.56 3.41
C GLN A 4 -13.04 -4.41 3.23
N ALA A 5 -13.69 -4.28 2.07
CA ALA A 5 -14.72 -3.26 1.85
C ALA A 5 -15.98 -3.53 2.70
N GLU A 6 -16.41 -4.79 2.82
CA GLU A 6 -17.52 -5.18 3.71
C GLU A 6 -17.18 -4.86 5.16
N LEU A 7 -16.00 -5.25 5.65
CA LEU A 7 -15.55 -4.95 7.01
C LEU A 7 -15.44 -3.45 7.28
N ALA A 8 -15.04 -2.66 6.28
CA ALA A 8 -15.01 -1.21 6.39
C ALA A 8 -16.41 -0.60 6.53
N LEU A 9 -17.40 -1.14 5.81
CA LEU A 9 -18.80 -0.74 5.95
C LEU A 9 -19.36 -1.11 7.33
N ASP A 10 -19.09 -2.32 7.80
CA ASP A 10 -19.52 -2.75 9.14
C ASP A 10 -18.91 -1.86 10.22
N TYR A 11 -17.61 -1.57 10.11
CA TYR A 11 -16.96 -0.61 11.00
C TYR A 11 -17.61 0.77 10.94
N ALA A 12 -17.90 1.29 9.75
CA ALA A 12 -18.52 2.61 9.60
C ALA A 12 -19.88 2.70 10.30
N GLN A 13 -20.68 1.62 10.27
CA GLN A 13 -21.98 1.56 10.96
C GLN A 13 -21.87 1.65 12.50
N THR A 14 -20.73 1.28 13.06
CA THR A 14 -20.50 1.40 14.52
C THR A 14 -20.11 2.82 14.95
N ARG A 15 -19.83 3.73 14.00
CA ARG A 15 -19.33 5.08 14.30
C ARG A 15 -20.48 6.08 14.44
N LYS A 16 -20.32 7.00 15.40
CA LYS A 16 -21.24 8.13 15.56
C LYS A 16 -20.89 9.31 14.65
N ASN A 17 -19.67 9.36 14.16
CA ASN A 17 -19.15 10.43 13.32
C ASN A 17 -19.13 10.01 11.84
N PRO A 18 -19.13 10.96 10.90
CA PRO A 18 -19.00 10.66 9.48
C PRO A 18 -17.75 9.82 9.18
N VAL A 19 -17.89 8.85 8.28
CA VAL A 19 -16.81 8.03 7.75
C VAL A 19 -16.78 8.20 6.22
N TYR A 20 -15.61 8.49 5.68
CA TYR A 20 -15.38 8.52 4.24
C TYR A 20 -14.74 7.21 3.81
N ILE A 21 -15.38 6.50 2.88
CA ILE A 21 -14.87 5.25 2.30
C ILE A 21 -14.67 5.45 0.82
N ARG A 22 -13.43 5.25 0.35
CA ARG A 22 -13.11 5.24 -1.08
C ARG A 22 -13.03 3.80 -1.56
N LEU A 23 -13.91 3.44 -2.49
CA LEU A 23 -13.96 2.12 -3.11
C LEU A 23 -13.42 2.17 -4.53
N ASN A 24 -12.79 1.07 -4.97
CA ASN A 24 -12.45 0.89 -6.36
C ASN A 24 -13.73 0.59 -7.16
N ARG A 25 -13.83 1.10 -8.38
CA ARG A 25 -14.97 0.84 -9.28
C ARG A 25 -14.90 -0.55 -9.92
N ASN A 26 -13.70 -1.03 -10.21
CA ASN A 26 -13.49 -2.29 -10.88
C ASN A 26 -13.37 -3.43 -9.85
N ALA A 27 -13.76 -4.64 -10.28
CA ALA A 27 -13.53 -5.83 -9.49
C ALA A 27 -12.04 -6.00 -9.21
N MET A 28 -11.72 -6.37 -7.98
CA MET A 28 -10.37 -6.64 -7.51
C MET A 28 -10.24 -8.13 -7.18
N PRO A 29 -9.05 -8.72 -7.37
CA PRO A 29 -8.79 -10.04 -6.81
C PRO A 29 -8.89 -10.01 -5.28
N ASP A 30 -9.42 -11.05 -4.70
CA ASP A 30 -9.30 -11.25 -3.26
C ASP A 30 -7.83 -11.47 -2.92
N ILE A 31 -7.33 -10.67 -2.00
CA ILE A 31 -5.90 -10.69 -1.64
C ILE A 31 -5.67 -11.58 -0.42
N ASP A 32 -6.67 -11.70 0.44
CA ASP A 32 -6.62 -12.60 1.58
C ASP A 32 -8.03 -12.85 2.13
N THR A 33 -8.40 -14.12 2.20
CA THR A 33 -9.71 -14.56 2.64
C THR A 33 -9.76 -14.97 4.11
N ASP A 34 -8.62 -15.13 4.78
CA ASP A 34 -8.55 -15.74 6.12
C ASP A 34 -8.37 -14.73 7.27
N ARG A 35 -8.57 -13.43 7.04
CA ARG A 35 -8.25 -12.44 8.05
C ARG A 35 -9.46 -11.87 8.77
N ASP A 36 -9.72 -12.42 9.93
CA ASP A 36 -10.62 -11.86 10.95
C ASP A 36 -10.07 -10.60 11.65
N GLU A 37 -8.89 -10.10 11.23
CA GLU A 37 -8.17 -9.03 11.93
C GLU A 37 -8.34 -7.63 11.32
N PHE A 38 -9.52 -7.31 10.80
CA PHE A 38 -9.81 -5.95 10.37
C PHE A 38 -9.99 -5.04 11.58
N MET A 39 -8.95 -4.32 11.95
CA MET A 39 -9.00 -3.33 13.00
C MET A 39 -8.84 -1.92 12.45
N ALA A 40 -9.69 -1.01 12.94
CA ALA A 40 -9.62 0.38 12.53
C ALA A 40 -8.24 1.00 12.79
N GLY A 41 -7.68 1.59 11.76
CA GLY A 41 -6.38 2.25 11.83
C GLY A 41 -5.20 1.30 11.94
N LYS A 42 -5.38 0.02 11.59
CA LYS A 42 -4.28 -0.96 11.53
C LYS A 42 -3.93 -1.33 10.09
N ALA A 43 -2.64 -1.48 9.85
CA ALA A 43 -2.13 -2.10 8.64
C ALA A 43 -2.20 -3.64 8.79
N ILE A 44 -2.55 -4.33 7.71
CA ILE A 44 -2.69 -5.78 7.67
C ILE A 44 -1.45 -6.36 7.00
N LYS A 45 -0.71 -7.20 7.72
CA LYS A 45 0.45 -7.87 7.16
C LYS A 45 -0.01 -9.00 6.24
N MET A 46 0.34 -8.89 4.94
CA MET A 46 -0.01 -9.84 3.89
C MET A 46 1.06 -10.91 3.69
N ARG A 47 2.33 -10.55 3.90
CA ARG A 47 3.48 -11.41 3.68
C ARG A 47 4.61 -11.03 4.63
N GLU A 48 5.29 -12.02 5.17
CA GLU A 48 6.55 -11.83 5.91
C GLU A 48 7.71 -11.55 4.95
N GLY A 49 8.66 -10.73 5.41
CA GLY A 49 9.88 -10.43 4.66
C GLY A 49 10.92 -9.72 5.51
N LYS A 50 12.13 -9.59 4.98
CA LYS A 50 13.27 -9.02 5.71
C LYS A 50 14.09 -7.99 4.93
N ASP A 51 13.93 -7.94 3.62
CA ASP A 51 14.80 -7.15 2.75
C ASP A 51 14.23 -5.79 2.39
N ILE A 52 12.90 -5.66 2.35
CA ILE A 52 12.18 -4.43 2.06
C ILE A 52 10.75 -4.50 2.62
N THR A 53 10.22 -3.39 3.09
CA THR A 53 8.82 -3.21 3.44
C THR A 53 8.08 -2.57 2.27
N ILE A 54 6.98 -3.19 1.82
CA ILE A 54 6.07 -2.63 0.81
C ILE A 54 4.73 -2.38 1.48
N ALA A 55 4.32 -1.12 1.55
CA ALA A 55 3.05 -0.70 2.11
C ALA A 55 2.13 -0.24 0.96
N ALA A 56 1.03 -0.96 0.74
CA ALA A 56 0.14 -0.75 -0.40
C ALA A 56 -1.28 -0.43 0.04
N ASN A 57 -1.94 0.49 -0.66
CA ASN A 57 -3.29 0.95 -0.36
C ASN A 57 -4.26 0.58 -1.51
N GLY A 58 -5.40 -0.04 -1.17
CA GLY A 58 -6.41 -0.45 -2.15
C GLY A 58 -5.90 -1.52 -3.12
N ILE A 59 -6.25 -1.41 -4.40
CA ILE A 59 -5.90 -2.39 -5.45
C ILE A 59 -4.39 -2.66 -5.53
N THR A 60 -3.57 -1.68 -5.16
CA THR A 60 -2.11 -1.82 -5.26
C THR A 60 -1.56 -2.88 -4.31
N ALA A 61 -2.33 -3.32 -3.31
CA ALA A 61 -1.94 -4.43 -2.44
C ALA A 61 -1.84 -5.76 -3.22
N SER A 62 -2.73 -6.00 -4.19
CA SER A 62 -2.64 -7.18 -5.06
C SER A 62 -1.40 -7.14 -5.97
N TYR A 63 -1.04 -5.95 -6.47
CA TYR A 63 0.19 -5.77 -7.25
C TYR A 63 1.45 -5.93 -6.40
N ALA A 64 1.41 -5.46 -5.15
CA ALA A 64 2.51 -5.64 -4.20
C ALA A 64 2.73 -7.12 -3.85
N MET A 65 1.66 -7.90 -3.65
CA MET A 65 1.77 -9.33 -3.42
C MET A 65 2.39 -10.06 -4.61
N LYS A 66 1.90 -9.80 -5.83
CA LYS A 66 2.47 -10.35 -7.06
C LYS A 66 3.95 -9.97 -7.23
N ALA A 67 4.29 -8.71 -6.96
CA ALA A 67 5.68 -8.25 -7.00
C ALA A 67 6.56 -8.97 -5.98
N ALA A 68 6.06 -9.18 -4.75
CA ALA A 68 6.80 -9.89 -3.71
C ALA A 68 7.05 -11.37 -4.06
N GLU A 69 6.11 -12.03 -4.73
CA GLU A 69 6.30 -13.40 -5.25
C GLU A 69 7.42 -13.46 -6.30
N GLU A 70 7.45 -12.52 -7.23
CA GLU A 70 8.51 -12.46 -8.26
C GLU A 70 9.87 -12.09 -7.65
N LEU A 71 9.91 -11.14 -6.69
CA LEU A 71 11.13 -10.78 -5.97
C LEU A 71 11.72 -11.97 -5.19
N SER A 72 10.86 -12.80 -4.59
CA SER A 72 11.28 -13.99 -3.85
C SER A 72 12.00 -15.02 -4.72
N LYS A 73 11.60 -15.15 -6.00
CA LYS A 73 12.31 -16.03 -6.96
C LYS A 73 13.75 -15.58 -7.22
N GLU A 74 14.02 -14.31 -6.95
CA GLU A 74 15.36 -13.71 -7.06
C GLU A 74 16.08 -13.60 -5.71
N GLY A 75 15.52 -14.18 -4.64
CA GLY A 75 16.09 -14.19 -3.30
C GLY A 75 15.85 -12.91 -2.49
N ILE A 76 14.90 -12.06 -2.90
CA ILE A 76 14.52 -10.84 -2.21
C ILE A 76 13.19 -11.07 -1.48
N GLU A 77 13.20 -11.07 -0.16
CA GLU A 77 12.03 -11.30 0.66
C GLU A 77 11.40 -9.98 1.11
N ALA A 78 10.34 -9.59 0.40
CA ALA A 78 9.56 -8.40 0.71
C ALA A 78 8.51 -8.68 1.79
N GLU A 79 8.46 -7.85 2.84
CA GLU A 79 7.35 -7.79 3.77
C GLU A 79 6.27 -6.88 3.19
N VAL A 80 5.04 -7.38 3.06
CA VAL A 80 3.94 -6.66 2.40
C VAL A 80 2.83 -6.36 3.38
N PHE A 81 2.37 -5.11 3.37
CA PHE A 81 1.21 -4.66 4.13
C PHE A 81 0.12 -4.13 3.21
N SER A 82 -1.12 -4.54 3.45
CA SER A 82 -2.31 -3.80 3.02
C SER A 82 -2.61 -2.70 4.04
N VAL A 83 -2.87 -1.48 3.57
CA VAL A 83 -3.15 -0.31 4.41
C VAL A 83 -4.55 0.21 4.12
N PRO A 84 -5.60 -0.39 4.69
CA PRO A 84 -6.97 0.02 4.41
C PRO A 84 -7.34 1.39 5.00
N PHE A 85 -6.64 1.85 6.02
CA PHE A 85 -6.90 3.14 6.67
C PHE A 85 -5.76 4.13 6.42
N VAL A 86 -6.09 5.24 5.73
CA VAL A 86 -5.18 6.39 5.62
C VAL A 86 -5.33 7.32 6.83
N LYS A 87 -6.53 7.34 7.42
CA LYS A 87 -6.81 8.09 8.66
C LYS A 87 -7.87 7.38 9.51
N PRO A 88 -7.52 6.92 10.73
CA PRO A 88 -6.19 6.94 11.33
C PRO A 88 -5.19 6.03 10.61
N LEU A 89 -3.91 6.41 10.61
CA LEU A 89 -2.83 5.69 9.93
C LEU A 89 -2.00 4.88 10.93
N ASP A 90 -1.73 3.60 10.62
CA ASP A 90 -0.81 2.75 11.41
C ASP A 90 0.66 3.01 11.05
N ALA A 91 1.10 4.22 11.27
CA ALA A 91 2.50 4.58 11.03
C ALA A 91 3.48 3.80 11.93
N GLU A 92 3.04 3.39 13.12
CA GLU A 92 3.88 2.65 14.06
C GLU A 92 4.30 1.29 13.50
N THR A 93 3.34 0.49 13.07
CA THR A 93 3.61 -0.83 12.47
C THR A 93 4.47 -0.70 11.21
N LEU A 94 4.12 0.25 10.32
CA LEU A 94 4.84 0.45 9.06
C LEU A 94 6.28 0.93 9.29
N PHE A 95 6.51 1.84 10.25
CA PHE A 95 7.86 2.33 10.55
C PHE A 95 8.70 1.27 11.25
N ALA A 96 8.13 0.50 12.18
CA ALA A 96 8.85 -0.61 12.81
C ALA A 96 9.34 -1.64 11.77
N SER A 97 8.49 -1.97 10.80
CA SER A 97 8.88 -2.82 9.67
C SER A 97 9.94 -2.16 8.79
N ALA A 98 9.72 -0.91 8.39
CA ALA A 98 10.64 -0.17 7.52
C ALA A 98 12.04 0.00 8.13
N GLU A 99 12.12 0.28 9.43
CA GLU A 99 13.40 0.39 10.14
C GLU A 99 14.12 -0.94 10.28
N ARG A 100 13.37 -2.04 10.46
CA ARG A 100 13.92 -3.39 10.51
C ARG A 100 14.48 -3.84 9.14
N THR A 101 13.76 -3.57 8.07
CA THR A 101 14.18 -3.89 6.69
C THR A 101 15.16 -2.85 6.10
N GLY A 102 15.24 -1.66 6.70
CA GLY A 102 16.00 -0.51 6.23
C GLY A 102 15.39 0.20 5.00
N ARG A 103 14.21 -0.24 4.53
CA ARG A 103 13.60 0.24 3.25
C ARG A 103 12.10 0.24 3.31
N LEU A 104 11.49 1.30 2.76
CA LEU A 104 10.04 1.43 2.62
C LEU A 104 9.67 1.84 1.20
N LEU A 105 8.83 1.04 0.55
CA LEU A 105 8.19 1.38 -0.70
C LEU A 105 6.68 1.54 -0.45
N THR A 106 6.13 2.73 -0.68
CA THR A 106 4.69 2.95 -0.63
C THR A 106 4.08 2.84 -2.02
N VAL A 107 2.88 2.25 -2.12
CA VAL A 107 2.18 2.08 -3.38
C VAL A 107 0.72 2.47 -3.22
N GLU A 108 0.25 3.39 -4.07
CA GLU A 108 -1.12 3.89 -4.02
C GLU A 108 -1.68 4.22 -5.41
N GLU A 109 -2.97 3.98 -5.61
CA GLU A 109 -3.71 4.50 -6.77
C GLU A 109 -4.28 5.88 -6.41
N HIS A 110 -3.40 6.83 -6.24
CA HIS A 110 -3.72 8.22 -5.87
C HIS A 110 -2.58 9.15 -6.29
N LEU A 111 -2.84 10.45 -6.29
CA LEU A 111 -1.77 11.44 -6.35
C LEU A 111 -0.83 11.27 -5.16
N LEU A 112 0.47 11.31 -5.41
CA LEU A 112 1.47 11.25 -4.31
C LEU A 112 1.34 12.46 -3.39
N ALA A 113 1.06 13.63 -3.96
CA ALA A 113 0.78 14.84 -3.20
C ALA A 113 -0.58 14.75 -2.49
N GLY A 114 -0.57 14.75 -1.17
CA GLY A 114 -1.78 14.62 -0.35
C GLY A 114 -2.35 13.19 -0.26
N GLY A 115 -1.65 12.18 -0.80
CA GLY A 115 -2.04 10.78 -0.74
C GLY A 115 -1.50 10.04 0.49
N PHE A 116 -1.49 8.72 0.41
CA PHE A 116 -1.00 7.84 1.46
C PHE A 116 0.49 8.06 1.76
N ALA A 117 1.33 8.19 0.72
CA ALA A 117 2.75 8.49 0.89
C ALA A 117 2.97 9.82 1.62
N SER A 118 2.18 10.85 1.30
CA SER A 118 2.23 12.14 2.00
C SER A 118 1.84 12.00 3.47
N ALA A 119 0.78 11.26 3.77
CA ALA A 119 0.35 11.04 5.16
C ALA A 119 1.43 10.33 6.00
N LEU A 120 2.13 9.34 5.43
CA LEU A 120 3.29 8.73 6.07
C LEU A 120 4.46 9.71 6.21
N GLY A 121 4.70 10.53 5.19
CA GLY A 121 5.74 11.56 5.19
C GLY A 121 5.55 12.59 6.30
N GLU A 122 4.32 13.04 6.56
CA GLU A 122 4.00 13.95 7.67
C GLU A 122 4.38 13.34 9.04
N VAL A 123 4.08 12.05 9.25
CA VAL A 123 4.47 11.36 10.47
C VAL A 123 5.99 11.17 10.54
N ALA A 124 6.62 10.80 9.42
CA ALA A 124 8.07 10.63 9.34
C ALA A 124 8.83 11.94 9.63
N PHE A 125 8.29 13.07 9.19
CA PHE A 125 8.87 14.40 9.48
C PHE A 125 8.88 14.71 10.96
N THR A 126 7.85 14.32 11.71
CA THR A 126 7.73 14.62 13.14
C THR A 126 8.42 13.58 14.04
N ARG A 127 8.36 12.29 13.69
CA ARG A 127 8.89 11.18 14.49
C ARG A 127 10.30 10.74 14.09
N GLY A 128 10.72 11.08 12.88
CA GLY A 128 11.87 10.50 12.22
C GLY A 128 11.56 9.10 11.67
N LEU A 129 12.25 8.72 10.61
CA LEU A 129 12.24 7.37 10.03
C LEU A 129 13.64 7.03 9.53
N LYS A 130 14.19 5.92 10.01
CA LYS A 130 15.53 5.44 9.62
C LYS A 130 15.43 4.36 8.55
N ALA A 131 14.98 4.74 7.36
CA ALA A 131 14.88 3.85 6.22
C ALA A 131 15.06 4.64 4.91
N LYS A 132 15.52 3.98 3.84
CA LYS A 132 15.40 4.52 2.48
C LYS A 132 13.94 4.44 2.07
N VAL A 133 13.39 5.50 1.47
CA VAL A 133 11.97 5.56 1.08
C VAL A 133 11.84 5.84 -0.41
N ALA A 134 10.91 5.15 -1.06
CA ALA A 134 10.39 5.49 -2.37
C ALA A 134 8.87 5.32 -2.41
N SER A 135 8.23 5.94 -3.38
CA SER A 135 6.78 5.89 -3.55
C SER A 135 6.41 5.61 -5.01
N ILE A 136 5.29 4.92 -5.19
CA ILE A 136 4.62 4.70 -6.47
C ILE A 136 3.18 5.23 -6.32
N GLY A 137 2.78 6.10 -7.21
CA GLY A 137 1.47 6.70 -7.31
C GLY A 137 1.42 7.62 -8.53
N PHE A 138 0.37 8.38 -8.69
CA PHE A 138 0.29 9.34 -9.78
C PHE A 138 1.11 10.59 -9.47
N ASP A 139 1.90 11.02 -10.44
CA ASP A 139 2.42 12.39 -10.49
C ASP A 139 1.27 13.39 -10.68
N ASP A 140 1.50 14.65 -10.34
CA ASP A 140 0.52 15.73 -10.56
C ASP A 140 0.41 16.08 -12.05
N LYS A 141 -0.28 15.20 -12.81
CA LYS A 141 -0.53 15.29 -14.25
C LYS A 141 -1.98 14.99 -14.56
N PHE A 142 -2.53 15.59 -15.62
CA PHE A 142 -3.83 15.20 -16.11
C PHE A 142 -3.80 13.78 -16.67
N GLY A 143 -4.78 12.97 -16.26
CA GLY A 143 -4.95 11.61 -16.76
C GLY A 143 -5.52 11.59 -18.19
N GLU A 144 -5.30 10.47 -18.86
CA GLU A 144 -5.89 10.18 -20.17
C GLU A 144 -7.12 9.28 -20.02
N THR A 145 -7.83 9.08 -21.12
CA THR A 145 -8.94 8.12 -21.21
C THR A 145 -8.44 6.83 -21.86
N GLY A 146 -8.80 5.69 -21.28
CA GLY A 146 -8.40 4.38 -21.79
C GLY A 146 -8.84 3.25 -20.87
N PRO A 147 -8.51 1.99 -21.21
CA PRO A 147 -8.74 0.85 -20.35
C PRO A 147 -8.00 1.02 -19.01
N TYR A 148 -8.69 0.72 -17.93
CA TYR A 148 -8.21 1.02 -16.57
C TYR A 148 -6.81 0.43 -16.25
N ILE A 149 -6.63 -0.86 -16.54
CA ILE A 149 -5.37 -1.56 -16.24
C ILE A 149 -4.21 -1.00 -17.08
N ASP A 150 -4.47 -0.66 -18.36
CA ASP A 150 -3.46 -0.08 -19.24
C ASP A 150 -3.04 1.31 -18.77
N LEU A 151 -4.00 2.09 -18.25
CA LEU A 151 -3.70 3.40 -17.67
C LEU A 151 -2.87 3.27 -16.39
N LEU A 152 -3.21 2.34 -15.50
CA LEU A 152 -2.40 2.11 -14.31
C LEU A 152 -0.96 1.76 -14.68
N ALA A 153 -0.77 0.81 -15.61
CA ALA A 153 0.56 0.42 -16.08
C ALA A 153 1.30 1.60 -16.73
N LYS A 154 0.61 2.39 -17.58
CA LYS A 154 1.17 3.59 -18.22
C LYS A 154 1.67 4.62 -17.21
N TYR A 155 0.97 4.78 -16.10
CA TYR A 155 1.36 5.70 -15.03
C TYR A 155 2.28 5.06 -13.98
N GLY A 156 2.78 3.85 -14.26
CA GLY A 156 3.76 3.18 -13.40
C GLY A 156 3.17 2.49 -12.17
N ILE A 157 1.86 2.31 -12.11
CA ILE A 157 1.21 1.55 -11.05
C ILE A 157 1.04 0.11 -11.53
N SER A 158 2.10 -0.68 -11.40
CA SER A 158 2.12 -2.08 -11.82
C SER A 158 3.07 -2.92 -10.96
N SER A 159 2.92 -4.23 -10.99
CA SER A 159 3.81 -5.16 -10.28
C SER A 159 5.25 -5.05 -10.78
N GLU A 160 5.45 -4.83 -12.08
CA GLU A 160 6.76 -4.69 -12.72
C GLU A 160 7.51 -3.46 -12.19
N ASN A 161 6.82 -2.32 -12.07
CA ASN A 161 7.43 -1.10 -11.53
C ASN A 161 7.69 -1.22 -10.02
N ILE A 162 6.84 -1.94 -9.27
CA ILE A 162 7.11 -2.25 -7.86
C ILE A 162 8.40 -3.05 -7.73
N ILE A 163 8.62 -4.07 -8.57
CA ILE A 163 9.83 -4.88 -8.59
C ILE A 163 11.06 -4.00 -8.90
N GLU A 164 10.98 -3.16 -9.93
CA GLU A 164 12.07 -2.26 -10.33
C GLU A 164 12.45 -1.30 -9.19
N LYS A 165 11.46 -0.63 -8.61
CA LYS A 165 11.66 0.31 -7.49
C LYS A 165 12.20 -0.38 -6.25
N ALA A 166 11.70 -1.58 -5.92
CA ALA A 166 12.20 -2.37 -4.79
C ALA A 166 13.68 -2.72 -4.98
N LYS A 167 14.06 -3.22 -6.15
CA LYS A 167 15.46 -3.52 -6.49
C LYS A 167 16.37 -2.28 -6.43
N ALA A 168 15.86 -1.12 -6.85
CA ALA A 168 16.60 0.14 -6.77
C ALA A 168 16.86 0.59 -5.32
N LEU A 169 15.91 0.35 -4.41
CA LEU A 169 16.08 0.65 -2.98
C LEU A 169 17.07 -0.29 -2.28
N ILE A 170 17.21 -1.53 -2.76
CA ILE A 170 18.07 -2.56 -2.18
C ILE A 170 19.55 -2.34 -2.53
N LYS A 171 19.81 -1.81 -3.71
CA LYS A 171 21.17 -1.40 -4.12
C LYS A 171 21.66 -0.21 -3.29
#